data_f1de6eef2cdd9eaf807f3861834a2aeb
#
_entry.id   f1de6eef2cdd9eaf807f3861834a2aeb
#
_cell.length_a   1.000
_cell.length_b   1.000
_cell.length_c   1.000
_cell.angle_alpha   90.00
_cell.angle_beta   90.00
_cell.angle_gamma   90.00
#
_symmetry.space_group_name_H-M   'P 1'
#
loop_
_entity.id
_entity.type
_entity.pdbx_description
1 polymer ?
#
loop_
_entity_poly.entity_id
_entity_poly.type
_entity_poly.pdbx_seq_one_letter_code
_entity_poly.pdbx_strand_id
1 'polypeptide(L)'
;MGQNIIAQLGQAITQLLSSQSGTLQATGLDIFRGLATILIVWFGIKAALSASQGLGGFHFARFADLILMISLGLGMLTYYSTPIPGTSYSFSDLITKEGLNLSSQIESSQTQSVADTITAQEQQLGSPPGSFNLIEDLTYLLIVVILALMEAAAFAVIAYGYVAAAVCVLIGPIFIPWFIVPKMDWLFWGWLKAFIGFSFYQVVASAFIYVFSKLLTSMFQVIGNITISNAFTVLPALLITLFVCIYGLVKIPELTSAILSGRAGTWVNVMGE
;
A
#
# COMPACT_ATOMS: atom_id res chain seq x y z
N MET A 1 6.35 21.67 5.79
CA MET A 1 5.23 21.14 6.58
C MET A 1 4.93 19.68 6.28
N GLY A 2 4.90 19.25 5.02
CA GLY A 2 4.53 17.88 4.62
C GLY A 2 5.38 16.74 5.20
N GLN A 3 6.70 16.90 5.36
CA GLN A 3 7.57 15.86 5.95
C GLN A 3 7.20 15.49 7.39
N ASN A 4 6.77 16.46 8.20
CA ASN A 4 6.31 16.19 9.55
C ASN A 4 5.02 15.36 9.57
N ILE A 5 4.14 15.55 8.59
CA ILE A 5 2.85 14.83 8.52
C ILE A 5 3.07 13.35 8.17
N ILE A 6 3.91 13.04 7.17
CA ILE A 6 4.21 11.65 6.78
C ILE A 6 4.95 10.93 7.90
N ALA A 7 5.96 11.56 8.51
CA ALA A 7 6.68 11.00 9.63
C ALA A 7 5.77 10.76 10.84
N GLN A 8 4.88 11.70 11.16
CA GLN A 8 3.88 11.55 12.22
C GLN A 8 2.86 10.45 11.89
N LEU A 9 2.41 10.35 10.65
CA LEU A 9 1.53 9.28 10.19
C LEU A 9 2.22 7.90 10.36
N GLY A 10 3.48 7.78 9.92
CA GLY A 10 4.27 6.56 10.08
C GLY A 10 4.45 6.18 11.56
N GLN A 11 4.74 7.14 12.43
CA GLN A 11 4.85 6.92 13.87
C GLN A 11 3.51 6.50 14.49
N ALA A 12 2.40 7.18 14.14
CA ALA A 12 1.08 6.84 14.63
C ALA A 12 0.67 5.42 14.19
N ILE A 13 0.93 5.04 12.94
CA ILE A 13 0.67 3.70 12.43
C ILE A 13 1.51 2.67 13.18
N THR A 14 2.80 2.92 13.38
CA THR A 14 3.69 2.01 14.12
C THR A 14 3.22 1.83 15.56
N GLN A 15 2.78 2.90 16.20
CA GLN A 15 2.24 2.85 17.57
C GLN A 15 0.92 2.09 17.64
N LEU A 16 0.02 2.27 16.67
CA LEU A 16 -1.23 1.49 16.57
C LEU A 16 -0.93 0.01 16.33
N LEU A 17 -0.04 -0.30 15.42
CA LEU A 17 0.38 -1.68 15.14
C LEU A 17 0.97 -2.33 16.39
N SER A 18 1.87 -1.67 17.11
CA SER A 18 2.49 -2.22 18.33
C SER A 18 1.48 -2.42 19.47
N SER A 19 0.47 -1.56 19.59
CA SER A 19 -0.54 -1.66 20.65
C SER A 19 -1.58 -2.76 20.40
N GLN A 20 -1.94 -3.03 19.16
CA GLN A 20 -3.02 -3.96 18.80
C GLN A 20 -2.51 -5.31 18.28
N SER A 21 -1.27 -5.39 17.80
CA SER A 21 -0.72 -6.62 17.21
C SER A 21 -0.74 -7.81 18.17
N GLY A 22 -0.45 -7.61 19.44
CA GLY A 22 -0.46 -8.65 20.46
C GLY A 22 -1.83 -9.28 20.66
N THR A 23 -2.89 -8.47 20.74
CA THR A 23 -4.27 -8.95 20.91
C THR A 23 -4.75 -9.73 19.69
N LEU A 24 -4.50 -9.21 18.49
CA LEU A 24 -4.90 -9.87 17.25
C LEU A 24 -4.10 -11.14 16.99
N GLN A 25 -2.81 -11.14 17.31
CA GLN A 25 -1.97 -12.33 17.24
C GLN A 25 -2.43 -13.42 18.20
N ALA A 26 -2.79 -13.07 19.45
CA ALA A 26 -3.35 -14.02 20.41
C ALA A 26 -4.66 -14.61 19.89
N THR A 27 -5.57 -13.76 19.39
CA THR A 27 -6.84 -14.22 18.79
C THR A 27 -6.59 -15.14 17.59
N GLY A 28 -5.66 -14.80 16.72
CA GLY A 28 -5.26 -15.64 15.58
C GLY A 28 -4.72 -16.99 16.01
N LEU A 29 -3.88 -17.03 17.04
CA LEU A 29 -3.36 -18.27 17.62
C LEU A 29 -4.47 -19.16 18.21
N ASP A 30 -5.45 -18.58 18.87
CA ASP A 30 -6.56 -19.34 19.45
C ASP A 30 -7.46 -19.93 18.35
N ILE A 31 -7.79 -19.17 17.33
CA ILE A 31 -8.50 -19.65 16.14
C ILE A 31 -7.68 -20.79 15.48
N PHE A 32 -6.39 -20.58 15.29
CA PHE A 32 -5.50 -21.58 14.65
C PHE A 32 -5.47 -22.89 15.44
N ARG A 33 -5.30 -22.84 16.76
CA ARG A 33 -5.28 -24.02 17.63
C ARG A 33 -6.61 -24.78 17.55
N GLY A 34 -7.73 -24.07 17.58
CA GLY A 34 -9.05 -24.66 17.40
C GLY A 34 -9.21 -25.41 16.08
N LEU A 35 -8.85 -24.75 14.97
CA LEU A 35 -8.92 -25.32 13.63
C LEU A 35 -7.95 -26.50 13.45
N ALA A 36 -6.72 -26.39 13.91
CA ALA A 36 -5.74 -27.46 13.86
C ALA A 36 -6.21 -28.71 14.63
N THR A 37 -6.77 -28.51 15.82
CA THR A 37 -7.34 -29.61 16.62
C THR A 37 -8.47 -30.31 15.88
N ILE A 38 -9.42 -29.56 15.31
CA ILE A 38 -10.52 -30.12 14.51
C ILE A 38 -9.98 -30.93 13.32
N LEU A 39 -9.00 -30.40 12.60
CA LEU A 39 -8.42 -31.05 11.43
C LEU A 39 -7.68 -32.35 11.79
N ILE A 40 -6.92 -32.38 12.89
CA ILE A 40 -6.23 -33.58 13.37
C ILE A 40 -7.24 -34.66 13.78
N VAL A 41 -8.27 -34.28 14.57
CA VAL A 41 -9.35 -35.18 14.97
C VAL A 41 -10.09 -35.73 13.75
N TRP A 42 -10.45 -34.87 12.81
CA TRP A 42 -11.11 -35.26 11.58
C TRP A 42 -10.27 -36.21 10.72
N PHE A 43 -8.95 -35.99 10.64
CA PHE A 43 -8.02 -36.88 9.98
C PHE A 43 -8.00 -38.25 10.68
N GLY A 44 -7.93 -38.29 12.00
CA GLY A 44 -7.96 -39.50 12.79
C GLY A 44 -9.23 -40.35 12.58
N ILE A 45 -10.40 -39.67 12.58
CA ILE A 45 -11.70 -40.31 12.30
C ILE A 45 -11.71 -40.93 10.90
N LYS A 46 -11.25 -40.20 9.88
CA LYS A 46 -11.16 -40.71 8.51
C LYS A 46 -10.21 -41.91 8.39
N ALA A 47 -9.06 -41.87 9.07
CA ALA A 47 -8.11 -42.96 9.09
C ALA A 47 -8.70 -44.24 9.74
N ALA A 48 -9.42 -44.07 10.85
CA ALA A 48 -10.09 -45.19 11.52
C ALA A 48 -11.20 -45.81 10.66
N LEU A 49 -12.02 -44.97 10.01
CA LEU A 49 -13.07 -45.43 9.09
C LEU A 49 -12.51 -46.16 7.88
N SER A 50 -11.41 -45.67 7.26
CA SER A 50 -10.76 -46.32 6.13
C SER A 50 -10.14 -47.68 6.50
N ALA A 51 -9.59 -47.79 7.70
CA ALA A 51 -9.05 -49.07 8.22
C ALA A 51 -10.17 -50.10 8.44
N SER A 52 -11.33 -49.67 8.96
CA SER A 52 -12.48 -50.59 9.18
C SER A 52 -13.13 -51.11 7.90
N GLN A 53 -12.98 -50.38 6.78
CA GLN A 53 -13.52 -50.79 5.48
C GLN A 53 -12.55 -51.60 4.61
N GLY A 54 -11.36 -51.94 5.12
CA GLY A 54 -10.33 -52.70 4.37
C GLY A 54 -9.71 -51.90 3.20
N LEU A 55 -9.96 -50.59 3.10
CA LEU A 55 -9.53 -49.71 2.00
C LEU A 55 -8.10 -49.16 2.17
N GLY A 56 -7.24 -49.90 2.91
CA GLY A 56 -5.86 -49.47 3.15
C GLY A 56 -5.73 -48.54 4.37
N GLY A 57 -4.73 -48.83 5.18
CA GLY A 57 -4.54 -48.19 6.47
C GLY A 57 -4.16 -46.71 6.40
N PHE A 58 -3.56 -46.25 7.46
CA PHE A 58 -3.08 -44.86 7.68
C PHE A 58 -2.22 -44.34 6.52
N HIS A 59 -2.69 -43.29 5.85
CA HIS A 59 -1.96 -42.63 4.76
C HIS A 59 -0.91 -41.69 5.33
N PHE A 60 0.29 -42.19 5.61
CA PHE A 60 1.38 -41.40 6.20
C PHE A 60 1.70 -40.11 5.43
N ALA A 61 1.70 -40.15 4.10
CA ALA A 61 1.98 -38.96 3.28
C ALA A 61 0.98 -37.83 3.53
N ARG A 62 -0.34 -38.13 3.58
CA ARG A 62 -1.37 -37.12 3.86
C ARG A 62 -1.29 -36.58 5.30
N PHE A 63 -0.87 -37.43 6.23
CA PHE A 63 -0.65 -37.00 7.62
C PHE A 63 0.55 -36.08 7.71
N ALA A 64 1.65 -36.41 7.04
CA ALA A 64 2.85 -35.60 6.98
C ALA A 64 2.55 -34.20 6.35
N ASP A 65 1.79 -34.15 5.25
CA ASP A 65 1.33 -32.90 4.64
C ASP A 65 0.51 -32.05 5.61
N LEU A 66 -0.43 -32.64 6.34
CA LEU A 66 -1.24 -31.95 7.34
C LEU A 66 -0.36 -31.34 8.45
N ILE A 67 0.56 -32.13 9.01
CA ILE A 67 1.47 -31.67 10.06
C ILE A 67 2.38 -30.55 9.54
N LEU A 68 2.86 -30.67 8.32
CA LEU A 68 3.71 -29.65 7.68
C LEU A 68 2.97 -28.33 7.48
N MET A 69 1.72 -28.39 7.00
CA MET A 69 0.85 -27.21 6.87
C MET A 69 0.55 -26.56 8.23
N ILE A 70 0.23 -27.35 9.25
CA ILE A 70 0.01 -26.88 10.61
C ILE A 70 1.29 -26.22 11.16
N SER A 71 2.45 -26.87 11.00
CA SER A 71 3.72 -26.33 11.49
C SER A 71 4.09 -25.01 10.79
N LEU A 72 3.87 -24.91 9.48
CA LEU A 72 4.11 -23.69 8.71
C LEU A 72 3.17 -22.56 9.15
N GLY A 73 1.87 -22.84 9.28
CA GLY A 73 0.89 -21.85 9.73
C GLY A 73 1.15 -21.36 11.16
N LEU A 74 1.51 -22.29 12.06
CA LEU A 74 1.91 -21.94 13.43
C LEU A 74 3.18 -21.08 13.44
N GLY A 75 4.15 -21.42 12.60
CA GLY A 75 5.38 -20.62 12.44
C GLY A 75 5.08 -19.20 11.96
N MET A 76 4.23 -19.05 10.94
CA MET A 76 3.80 -17.72 10.46
C MET A 76 3.14 -16.88 11.57
N LEU A 77 2.27 -17.48 12.40
CA LEU A 77 1.62 -16.80 13.50
C LEU A 77 2.56 -16.49 14.65
N THR A 78 3.42 -17.45 15.04
CA THR A 78 4.36 -17.28 16.15
C THR A 78 5.37 -16.18 15.86
N TYR A 79 5.90 -16.16 14.63
CA TYR A 79 6.88 -15.17 14.18
C TYR A 79 6.25 -14.02 13.37
N TYR A 80 4.96 -13.76 13.59
CA TYR A 80 4.26 -12.72 12.85
C TYR A 80 4.83 -11.33 13.11
N SER A 81 5.00 -10.97 14.37
CA SER A 81 5.56 -9.68 14.84
C SER A 81 6.91 -9.82 15.54
N THR A 82 7.39 -11.04 15.77
CA THR A 82 8.70 -11.31 16.36
C THR A 82 9.68 -11.81 15.30
N PRO A 83 10.99 -11.51 15.41
CA PRO A 83 11.96 -11.97 14.44
C PRO A 83 12.00 -13.49 14.32
N ILE A 84 12.08 -14.00 13.09
CA ILE A 84 12.28 -15.41 12.80
C ILE A 84 13.70 -15.81 13.25
N PRO A 85 13.89 -16.94 13.95
CA PRO A 85 15.22 -17.39 14.39
C PRO A 85 16.20 -17.45 13.23
N GLY A 86 17.35 -16.81 13.40
CA GLY A 86 18.40 -16.70 12.37
C GLY A 86 18.21 -15.56 11.38
N THR A 87 17.17 -14.75 11.53
CA THR A 87 16.96 -13.53 10.73
C THR A 87 16.66 -12.32 11.61
N SER A 88 16.81 -11.11 11.08
CA SER A 88 16.41 -9.87 11.75
C SER A 88 14.98 -9.43 11.42
N TYR A 89 14.22 -10.26 10.74
CA TYR A 89 12.91 -9.94 10.18
C TYR A 89 11.81 -10.83 10.76
N SER A 90 10.66 -10.23 11.10
CA SER A 90 9.41 -10.95 11.36
C SER A 90 8.72 -11.31 10.04
N PHE A 91 7.68 -12.15 10.10
CA PHE A 91 6.92 -12.51 8.91
C PHE A 91 6.26 -11.28 8.25
N SER A 92 5.71 -10.36 9.06
CA SER A 92 5.17 -9.10 8.54
C SER A 92 6.25 -8.19 7.96
N ASP A 93 7.43 -8.16 8.57
CA ASP A 93 8.56 -7.34 8.14
C ASP A 93 9.14 -7.77 6.78
N LEU A 94 9.16 -9.07 6.49
CA LEU A 94 9.66 -9.58 5.20
C LEU A 94 8.98 -8.95 4.00
N ILE A 95 7.70 -8.60 4.13
CA ILE A 95 6.92 -8.02 3.03
C ILE A 95 6.91 -6.49 3.13
N THR A 96 6.74 -5.93 4.34
CA THR A 96 6.59 -4.48 4.53
C THR A 96 7.91 -3.73 4.51
N LYS A 97 8.96 -4.26 5.14
CA LYS A 97 10.24 -3.54 5.21
C LYS A 97 10.92 -3.40 3.86
N GLU A 98 10.85 -4.43 3.02
CA GLU A 98 11.43 -4.34 1.68
C GLU A 98 10.67 -3.33 0.80
N GLY A 99 9.34 -3.32 0.87
CA GLY A 99 8.52 -2.31 0.21
C GLY A 99 8.79 -0.90 0.73
N LEU A 100 8.87 -0.74 2.05
CA LEU A 100 9.15 0.54 2.70
C LEU A 100 10.58 1.03 2.44
N ASN A 101 11.59 0.16 2.46
CA ASN A 101 12.97 0.53 2.17
C ASN A 101 13.13 1.02 0.72
N LEU A 102 12.52 0.31 -0.24
CA LEU A 102 12.52 0.74 -1.63
C LEU A 102 11.77 2.07 -1.83
N SER A 103 10.60 2.22 -1.21
CA SER A 103 9.82 3.46 -1.32
C SER A 103 10.55 4.62 -0.66
N SER A 104 11.14 4.44 0.54
CA SER A 104 11.85 5.51 1.24
C SER A 104 13.09 5.99 0.51
N GLN A 105 13.80 5.13 -0.21
CA GLN A 105 14.94 5.53 -1.05
C GLN A 105 14.50 6.42 -2.23
N ILE A 106 13.32 6.15 -2.79
CA ILE A 106 12.76 6.95 -3.89
C ILE A 106 12.08 8.21 -3.33
N GLU A 107 11.36 8.09 -2.22
CA GLU A 107 10.43 9.07 -1.66
C GLU A 107 11.14 10.23 -0.94
N SER A 108 12.20 9.96 -0.16
CA SER A 108 12.83 10.97 0.70
C SER A 108 13.38 12.17 -0.08
N SER A 109 13.84 11.95 -1.32
CA SER A 109 14.36 13.01 -2.19
C SER A 109 13.32 13.65 -3.11
N GLN A 110 12.24 12.92 -3.44
CA GLN A 110 11.33 13.31 -4.53
C GLN A 110 10.05 13.98 -4.02
N THR A 111 9.50 13.51 -2.92
CA THR A 111 8.34 14.17 -2.30
C THR A 111 8.71 15.55 -1.81
N GLN A 112 9.92 15.69 -1.26
CA GLN A 112 10.47 16.98 -0.90
C GLN A 112 10.65 17.88 -2.12
N SER A 113 11.13 17.33 -3.24
CA SER A 113 11.31 18.11 -4.47
C SER A 113 9.98 18.60 -5.05
N VAL A 114 8.86 17.87 -4.92
CA VAL A 114 7.53 18.34 -5.32
C VAL A 114 7.09 19.50 -4.42
N ALA A 115 7.15 19.30 -3.11
CA ALA A 115 6.77 20.32 -2.14
C ALA A 115 7.64 21.58 -2.27
N ASP A 116 8.96 21.43 -2.39
CA ASP A 116 9.90 22.55 -2.58
C ASP A 116 9.63 23.31 -3.89
N THR A 117 9.32 22.57 -4.97
CA THR A 117 9.01 23.17 -6.27
C THR A 117 7.71 23.97 -6.21
N ILE A 118 6.68 23.43 -5.55
CA ILE A 118 5.39 24.12 -5.35
C ILE A 118 5.58 25.33 -4.45
N THR A 119 6.25 25.18 -3.31
CA THR A 119 6.53 26.28 -2.36
C THR A 119 7.36 27.38 -3.01
N ALA A 120 8.32 27.05 -3.87
CA ALA A 120 9.09 28.05 -4.60
C ALA A 120 8.19 28.87 -5.55
N GLN A 121 7.20 28.23 -6.19
CA GLN A 121 6.24 28.94 -7.04
C GLN A 121 5.26 29.81 -6.22
N GLU A 122 4.81 29.33 -5.06
CA GLU A 122 4.00 30.12 -4.14
C GLU A 122 4.73 31.37 -3.64
N GLN A 123 6.02 31.25 -3.31
CA GLN A 123 6.85 32.38 -2.90
C GLN A 123 7.05 33.39 -4.04
N GLN A 124 7.10 32.96 -5.29
CA GLN A 124 7.21 33.84 -6.45
C GLN A 124 5.91 34.59 -6.79
N LEU A 125 4.76 34.03 -6.43
CA LEU A 125 3.48 34.74 -6.52
C LEU A 125 3.46 36.01 -5.65
N GLY A 126 4.28 36.07 -4.60
CA GLY A 126 4.38 37.23 -3.70
C GLY A 126 3.22 37.35 -2.71
N SER A 127 3.12 38.52 -2.09
CA SER A 127 2.00 38.83 -1.19
C SER A 127 0.69 38.97 -1.96
N PRO A 128 -0.47 38.69 -1.31
CA PRO A 128 -1.77 38.96 -1.90
C PRO A 128 -1.84 40.43 -2.39
N PRO A 129 -2.46 40.65 -3.54
CA PRO A 129 -2.59 42.02 -4.07
C PRO A 129 -3.26 42.92 -3.03
N GLY A 130 -2.58 44.00 -2.62
CA GLY A 130 -3.06 44.93 -1.61
C GLY A 130 -4.06 45.97 -2.14
N SER A 131 -4.51 45.84 -3.37
CA SER A 131 -5.48 46.71 -4.02
C SER A 131 -6.85 46.02 -4.09
N PHE A 132 -7.93 46.76 -3.91
CA PHE A 132 -9.32 46.28 -4.02
C PHE A 132 -9.69 45.83 -5.46
N ASN A 133 -8.90 44.96 -6.03
CA ASN A 133 -9.10 44.45 -7.38
C ASN A 133 -9.58 42.98 -7.28
N LEU A 134 -10.91 42.78 -7.18
CA LEU A 134 -11.56 41.49 -7.00
C LEU A 134 -11.09 40.41 -7.99
N ILE A 135 -10.73 40.82 -9.21
CA ILE A 135 -10.27 39.88 -10.25
C ILE A 135 -8.86 39.37 -9.92
N GLU A 136 -7.95 40.24 -9.48
CA GLU A 136 -6.59 39.87 -9.10
C GLU A 136 -6.57 39.00 -7.83
N ASP A 137 -7.39 39.35 -6.83
CA ASP A 137 -7.53 38.61 -5.59
C ASP A 137 -8.10 37.20 -5.85
N LEU A 138 -9.14 37.10 -6.71
CA LEU A 138 -9.73 35.81 -7.09
C LEU A 138 -8.74 34.95 -7.88
N THR A 139 -7.99 35.53 -8.78
CA THR A 139 -6.98 34.83 -9.58
C THR A 139 -5.83 34.31 -8.71
N TYR A 140 -5.35 35.13 -7.78
CA TYR A 140 -4.35 34.72 -6.79
C TYR A 140 -4.84 33.54 -5.98
N LEU A 141 -6.04 33.64 -5.40
CA LEU A 141 -6.65 32.57 -4.62
C LEU A 141 -6.78 31.26 -5.42
N LEU A 142 -7.19 31.34 -6.68
CA LEU A 142 -7.37 30.20 -7.56
C LEU A 142 -6.03 29.47 -7.80
N ILE A 143 -4.95 30.22 -8.07
CA ILE A 143 -3.62 29.63 -8.28
C ILE A 143 -3.11 28.95 -7.01
N VAL A 144 -3.22 29.61 -5.86
CA VAL A 144 -2.81 29.04 -4.56
C VAL A 144 -3.58 27.76 -4.26
N VAL A 145 -4.90 27.74 -4.50
CA VAL A 145 -5.72 26.53 -4.31
C VAL A 145 -5.29 25.41 -5.25
N ILE A 146 -4.99 25.68 -6.52
CA ILE A 146 -4.50 24.67 -7.46
C ILE A 146 -3.17 24.08 -6.99
N LEU A 147 -2.21 24.92 -6.58
CA LEU A 147 -0.91 24.48 -6.08
C LEU A 147 -1.05 23.63 -4.80
N ALA A 148 -1.86 24.09 -3.85
CA ALA A 148 -2.16 23.34 -2.63
C ALA A 148 -2.85 22.00 -2.90
N LEU A 149 -3.75 21.91 -3.88
CA LEU A 149 -4.37 20.65 -4.29
C LEU A 149 -3.36 19.70 -4.93
N MET A 150 -2.41 20.20 -5.71
CA MET A 150 -1.35 19.37 -6.29
C MET A 150 -0.45 18.76 -5.19
N GLU A 151 -0.05 19.57 -4.21
CA GLU A 151 0.71 19.10 -3.05
C GLU A 151 -0.09 18.08 -2.23
N ALA A 152 -1.33 18.40 -1.86
CA ALA A 152 -2.21 17.53 -1.11
C ALA A 152 -2.45 16.18 -1.81
N ALA A 153 -2.63 16.21 -3.13
CA ALA A 153 -2.81 15.02 -3.92
C ALA A 153 -1.57 14.10 -3.87
N ALA A 154 -0.36 14.64 -4.02
CA ALA A 154 0.88 13.88 -3.93
C ALA A 154 1.04 13.21 -2.55
N PHE A 155 0.74 13.93 -1.46
CA PHE A 155 0.78 13.37 -0.11
C PHE A 155 -0.30 12.32 0.16
N ALA A 156 -1.51 12.52 -0.36
CA ALA A 156 -2.63 11.60 -0.15
C ALA A 156 -2.33 10.18 -0.67
N VAL A 157 -1.60 10.06 -1.77
CA VAL A 157 -1.20 8.77 -2.35
C VAL A 157 -0.28 7.99 -1.43
N ILE A 158 0.74 8.66 -0.94
CA ILE A 158 1.71 8.07 -0.02
C ILE A 158 0.99 7.62 1.25
N ALA A 159 0.19 8.52 1.83
CA ALA A 159 -0.59 8.23 3.04
C ALA A 159 -1.51 7.02 2.86
N TYR A 160 -2.20 6.92 1.72
CA TYR A 160 -3.06 5.77 1.42
C TYR A 160 -2.29 4.46 1.40
N GLY A 161 -1.11 4.43 0.75
CA GLY A 161 -0.26 3.22 0.71
C GLY A 161 0.15 2.76 2.10
N TYR A 162 0.58 3.68 2.97
CA TYR A 162 0.94 3.37 4.35
C TYR A 162 -0.25 2.82 5.15
N VAL A 163 -1.40 3.47 5.07
CA VAL A 163 -2.61 3.03 5.80
C VAL A 163 -3.08 1.66 5.31
N ALA A 164 -3.13 1.44 4.00
CA ALA A 164 -3.60 0.19 3.43
C ALA A 164 -2.67 -0.99 3.81
N ALA A 165 -1.35 -0.80 3.74
CA ALA A 165 -0.38 -1.81 4.17
C ALA A 165 -0.51 -2.10 5.67
N ALA A 166 -0.65 -1.05 6.52
CA ALA A 166 -0.83 -1.20 7.95
C ALA A 166 -2.10 -1.98 8.32
N VAL A 167 -3.22 -1.74 7.61
CA VAL A 167 -4.46 -2.52 7.79
C VAL A 167 -4.22 -3.99 7.47
N CYS A 168 -3.53 -4.30 6.37
CA CYS A 168 -3.22 -5.69 6.00
C CYS A 168 -2.33 -6.37 7.05
N VAL A 169 -1.33 -5.67 7.60
CA VAL A 169 -0.51 -6.18 8.71
C VAL A 169 -1.38 -6.45 9.94
N LEU A 170 -2.24 -5.53 10.30
CA LEU A 170 -3.06 -5.65 11.51
C LEU A 170 -4.00 -6.85 11.49
N ILE A 171 -4.66 -7.09 10.35
CA ILE A 171 -5.66 -8.18 10.21
C ILE A 171 -5.03 -9.53 9.86
N GLY A 172 -3.75 -9.57 9.49
CA GLY A 172 -3.06 -10.79 9.07
C GLY A 172 -3.21 -11.99 9.99
N PRO A 173 -3.01 -11.85 11.31
CA PRO A 173 -3.14 -12.96 12.23
C PRO A 173 -4.52 -13.64 12.22
N ILE A 174 -5.58 -12.93 11.81
CA ILE A 174 -6.93 -13.49 11.70
C ILE A 174 -7.08 -14.33 10.42
N PHE A 175 -6.36 -13.98 9.35
CA PHE A 175 -6.45 -14.66 8.06
C PHE A 175 -5.50 -15.87 7.91
N ILE A 176 -4.36 -15.86 8.61
CA ILE A 176 -3.37 -16.96 8.56
C ILE A 176 -3.97 -18.32 8.98
N PRO A 177 -4.84 -18.43 10.02
CA PRO A 177 -5.43 -19.70 10.41
C PRO A 177 -6.19 -20.43 9.29
N TRP A 178 -6.76 -19.70 8.35
CA TRP A 178 -7.53 -20.27 7.25
C TRP A 178 -6.67 -21.00 6.20
N PHE A 179 -5.34 -20.80 6.24
CA PHE A 179 -4.39 -21.50 5.39
C PHE A 179 -4.47 -23.04 5.53
N ILE A 180 -4.72 -23.54 6.75
CA ILE A 180 -4.77 -24.99 7.01
C ILE A 180 -6.14 -25.62 6.72
N VAL A 181 -7.19 -24.81 6.48
CA VAL A 181 -8.56 -25.30 6.28
C VAL A 181 -8.83 -25.59 4.81
N PRO A 182 -8.98 -26.87 4.38
CA PRO A 182 -9.29 -27.19 3.00
C PRO A 182 -10.56 -26.48 2.52
N LYS A 183 -10.53 -25.90 1.32
CA LYS A 183 -11.61 -25.13 0.68
C LYS A 183 -11.87 -23.74 1.27
N MET A 184 -11.20 -23.34 2.34
CA MET A 184 -11.27 -21.98 2.90
C MET A 184 -9.91 -21.25 2.82
N ASP A 185 -8.90 -21.90 2.29
CA ASP A 185 -7.56 -21.36 2.07
C ASP A 185 -7.56 -20.10 1.16
N TRP A 186 -8.63 -19.91 0.36
CA TRP A 186 -8.82 -18.70 -0.44
C TRP A 186 -8.86 -17.40 0.40
N LEU A 187 -9.26 -17.49 1.68
CA LEU A 187 -9.24 -16.36 2.61
C LEU A 187 -7.79 -15.92 2.91
N PHE A 188 -6.91 -16.89 3.18
CA PHE A 188 -5.49 -16.63 3.39
C PHE A 188 -4.83 -16.09 2.12
N TRP A 189 -5.03 -16.77 0.98
CA TRP A 189 -4.44 -16.35 -0.29
C TRP A 189 -4.94 -14.98 -0.76
N GLY A 190 -6.22 -14.67 -0.52
CA GLY A 190 -6.81 -13.37 -0.80
C GLY A 190 -6.17 -12.26 0.03
N TRP A 191 -6.02 -12.49 1.34
CA TRP A 191 -5.33 -11.56 2.23
C TRP A 191 -3.86 -11.40 1.84
N LEU A 192 -3.12 -12.48 1.62
CA LEU A 192 -1.70 -12.43 1.26
C LEU A 192 -1.48 -11.66 -0.04
N LYS A 193 -2.33 -11.89 -1.04
CA LYS A 193 -2.29 -11.16 -2.30
C LYS A 193 -2.55 -9.66 -2.10
N ALA A 194 -3.53 -9.30 -1.28
CA ALA A 194 -3.80 -7.90 -0.93
C ALA A 194 -2.62 -7.27 -0.17
N PHE A 195 -2.05 -8.00 0.79
CA PHE A 195 -0.91 -7.55 1.57
C PHE A 195 0.32 -7.26 0.70
N ILE A 196 0.69 -8.19 -0.18
CA ILE A 196 1.75 -7.98 -1.16
C ILE A 196 1.41 -6.80 -2.07
N GLY A 197 0.16 -6.75 -2.56
CA GLY A 197 -0.33 -5.67 -3.43
C GLY A 197 -0.16 -4.28 -2.81
N PHE A 198 -0.56 -4.09 -1.57
CA PHE A 198 -0.44 -2.79 -0.89
C PHE A 198 1.00 -2.46 -0.48
N SER A 199 1.84 -3.45 -0.21
CA SER A 199 3.26 -3.23 0.03
C SER A 199 3.98 -2.74 -1.25
N PHE A 200 3.65 -3.33 -2.41
CA PHE A 200 4.17 -2.86 -3.71
C PHE A 200 3.51 -1.57 -4.21
N TYR A 201 2.29 -1.26 -3.74
CA TYR A 201 1.64 0.00 -4.05
C TYR A 201 2.52 1.20 -3.69
N GLN A 202 3.20 1.16 -2.56
CA GLN A 202 4.09 2.23 -2.14
C GLN A 202 5.25 2.45 -3.12
N VAL A 203 5.83 1.37 -3.65
CA VAL A 203 6.91 1.45 -4.65
C VAL A 203 6.40 2.08 -5.95
N VAL A 204 5.21 1.68 -6.41
CA VAL A 204 4.59 2.25 -7.62
C VAL A 204 4.21 3.71 -7.40
N ALA A 205 3.67 4.05 -6.23
CA ALA A 205 3.34 5.42 -5.85
C ALA A 205 4.58 6.33 -5.82
N SER A 206 5.68 5.86 -5.23
CA SER A 206 6.95 6.59 -5.18
C SER A 206 7.53 6.82 -6.58
N ALA A 207 7.47 5.80 -7.44
CA ALA A 207 7.89 5.93 -8.84
C ALA A 207 7.02 6.94 -9.61
N PHE A 208 5.69 6.92 -9.37
CA PHE A 208 4.77 7.89 -9.96
C PHE A 208 5.13 9.32 -9.52
N ILE A 209 5.36 9.55 -8.23
CA ILE A 209 5.73 10.85 -7.69
C ILE A 209 7.05 11.34 -8.26
N TYR A 210 8.02 10.42 -8.46
CA TYR A 210 9.28 10.75 -9.12
C TYR A 210 9.06 11.30 -10.53
N VAL A 211 8.30 10.59 -11.36
CA VAL A 211 7.98 11.03 -12.72
C VAL A 211 7.19 12.34 -12.71
N PHE A 212 6.22 12.46 -11.82
CA PHE A 212 5.42 13.65 -11.67
C PHE A 212 6.25 14.87 -11.22
N SER A 213 7.17 14.70 -10.28
CA SER A 213 8.10 15.75 -9.85
C SER A 213 8.93 16.29 -11.02
N LYS A 214 9.45 15.40 -11.87
CA LYS A 214 10.21 15.81 -13.06
C LYS A 214 9.35 16.54 -14.08
N LEU A 215 8.13 16.07 -14.30
CA LEU A 215 7.17 16.73 -15.19
C LEU A 215 6.80 18.12 -14.67
N LEU A 216 6.54 18.24 -13.38
CA LEU A 216 6.23 19.51 -12.73
C LEU A 216 7.38 20.52 -12.86
N THR A 217 8.60 20.08 -12.56
CA THR A 217 9.81 20.91 -12.69
C THR A 217 10.01 21.39 -14.14
N SER A 218 9.86 20.48 -15.10
CA SER A 218 9.98 20.81 -16.53
C SER A 218 8.91 21.80 -16.97
N MET A 219 7.68 21.64 -16.51
CA MET A 219 6.58 22.53 -16.81
C MET A 219 6.84 23.95 -16.26
N PHE A 220 7.28 24.06 -15.01
CA PHE A 220 7.59 25.36 -14.42
C PHE A 220 8.81 26.04 -15.07
N GLN A 221 9.79 25.28 -15.57
CA GLN A 221 10.87 25.84 -16.35
C GLN A 221 10.38 26.48 -17.67
N VAL A 222 9.38 25.88 -18.32
CA VAL A 222 8.79 26.40 -19.56
C VAL A 222 7.88 27.61 -19.29
N ILE A 223 7.08 27.54 -18.25
CA ILE A 223 6.13 28.62 -17.88
C ILE A 223 6.87 29.83 -17.30
N GLY A 224 8.00 29.60 -16.65
CA GLY A 224 8.70 30.65 -15.90
C GLY A 224 7.98 31.00 -14.59
N ASN A 225 8.22 32.22 -14.12
CA ASN A 225 7.63 32.71 -12.88
C ASN A 225 6.13 32.97 -13.04
N ILE A 226 5.34 32.41 -12.15
CA ILE A 226 3.90 32.63 -12.09
C ILE A 226 3.71 33.99 -11.41
N THR A 227 3.14 34.95 -12.15
CA THR A 227 2.79 36.26 -11.67
C THR A 227 1.31 36.56 -11.96
N ILE A 228 0.70 37.47 -11.23
CA ILE A 228 -0.72 37.84 -11.43
C ILE A 228 -0.95 38.29 -12.87
N SER A 229 0.03 38.97 -13.47
CA SER A 229 -0.07 39.49 -14.84
C SER A 229 -0.11 38.41 -15.92
N ASN A 230 0.52 37.26 -15.72
CA ASN A 230 0.54 36.14 -16.68
C ASN A 230 -0.39 34.99 -16.24
N ALA A 231 -1.09 35.12 -15.13
CA ALA A 231 -1.90 34.08 -14.52
C ALA A 231 -2.91 33.45 -15.49
N PHE A 232 -3.64 34.26 -16.25
CA PHE A 232 -4.62 33.75 -17.21
C PHE A 232 -4.01 32.90 -18.32
N THR A 233 -2.76 33.19 -18.71
CA THR A 233 -2.02 32.40 -19.73
C THR A 233 -1.51 31.07 -19.16
N VAL A 234 -1.14 31.06 -17.89
CA VAL A 234 -0.55 29.90 -17.19
C VAL A 234 -1.63 28.97 -16.63
N LEU A 235 -2.79 29.49 -16.27
CA LEU A 235 -3.88 28.77 -15.62
C LEU A 235 -4.31 27.48 -16.35
N PRO A 236 -4.48 27.47 -17.70
CA PRO A 236 -4.80 26.22 -18.41
C PRO A 236 -3.73 25.13 -18.23
N ALA A 237 -2.45 25.49 -18.25
CA ALA A 237 -1.36 24.55 -18.06
C ALA A 237 -1.34 23.97 -16.64
N LEU A 238 -1.59 24.81 -15.62
CA LEU A 238 -1.72 24.35 -14.23
C LEU A 238 -2.91 23.41 -14.04
N LEU A 239 -4.07 23.73 -14.63
CA LEU A 239 -5.25 22.87 -14.56
C LEU A 239 -5.02 21.52 -15.24
N ILE A 240 -4.39 21.49 -16.41
CA ILE A 240 -4.05 20.26 -17.10
C ILE A 240 -3.10 19.41 -16.23
N THR A 241 -2.09 20.03 -15.64
CA THR A 241 -1.13 19.32 -14.77
C THR A 241 -1.80 18.77 -13.52
N LEU A 242 -2.69 19.54 -12.88
CA LEU A 242 -3.50 19.07 -11.75
C LEU A 242 -4.37 17.89 -12.17
N PHE A 243 -5.04 17.97 -13.31
CA PHE A 243 -5.87 16.89 -13.81
C PHE A 243 -5.06 15.61 -14.08
N VAL A 244 -3.90 15.72 -14.74
CA VAL A 244 -2.99 14.59 -14.98
C VAL A 244 -2.51 13.99 -13.66
N CYS A 245 -2.18 14.81 -12.66
CA CYS A 245 -1.82 14.37 -11.33
C CYS A 245 -2.95 13.54 -10.71
N ILE A 246 -4.12 14.11 -10.55
CA ILE A 246 -5.27 13.43 -9.91
C ILE A 246 -5.65 12.17 -10.68
N TYR A 247 -5.70 12.21 -12.01
CA TYR A 247 -6.01 11.05 -12.83
C TYR A 247 -4.98 9.94 -12.65
N GLY A 248 -3.68 10.27 -12.68
CA GLY A 248 -2.60 9.32 -12.43
C GLY A 248 -2.72 8.64 -11.07
N LEU A 249 -3.05 9.43 -10.02
CA LEU A 249 -3.22 8.94 -8.66
C LEU A 249 -4.35 7.91 -8.54
N VAL A 250 -5.48 8.18 -9.15
CA VAL A 250 -6.64 7.26 -9.19
C VAL A 250 -6.28 5.96 -9.91
N LYS A 251 -5.33 6.02 -10.84
CA LYS A 251 -4.89 4.85 -11.63
C LYS A 251 -3.77 4.02 -11.00
N ILE A 252 -3.13 4.48 -9.91
CA ILE A 252 -2.06 3.72 -9.25
C ILE A 252 -2.51 2.34 -8.75
N PRO A 253 -3.68 2.16 -8.09
CA PRO A 253 -4.12 0.83 -7.66
C PRO A 253 -4.32 -0.14 -8.82
N GLU A 254 -4.87 0.36 -9.94
CA GLU A 254 -5.06 -0.41 -11.16
C GLU A 254 -3.72 -0.82 -11.78
N LEU A 255 -2.77 0.11 -11.87
CA LEU A 255 -1.42 -0.14 -12.35
C LEU A 255 -0.69 -1.18 -11.48
N THR A 256 -0.77 -1.03 -10.16
CA THR A 256 -0.16 -1.98 -9.22
C THR A 256 -0.75 -3.37 -9.38
N SER A 257 -2.08 -3.47 -9.49
CA SER A 257 -2.77 -4.75 -9.69
C SER A 257 -2.42 -5.38 -11.05
N ALA A 258 -2.26 -4.59 -12.10
CA ALA A 258 -1.86 -5.06 -13.43
C ALA A 258 -0.44 -5.62 -13.42
N ILE A 259 0.50 -4.94 -12.75
CA ILE A 259 1.88 -5.41 -12.59
C ILE A 259 1.93 -6.74 -11.84
N LEU A 260 1.22 -6.85 -10.71
CA LEU A 260 1.24 -8.05 -9.87
C LEU A 260 0.45 -9.23 -10.45
N SER A 261 -0.58 -8.97 -11.24
CA SER A 261 -1.37 -10.05 -11.88
C SER A 261 -0.76 -10.57 -13.18
N GLY A 262 0.31 -9.96 -13.67
CA GLY A 262 0.91 -10.27 -14.97
C GLY A 262 -0.02 -9.93 -16.16
N ARG A 263 -1.17 -9.31 -15.90
CA ARG A 263 -2.10 -8.83 -16.93
C ARG A 263 -1.74 -7.41 -17.30
N ALA A 264 -0.59 -7.25 -17.93
CA ALA A 264 -0.25 -6.00 -18.60
C ALA A 264 -1.19 -5.83 -19.81
N GLY A 265 -2.25 -5.04 -19.60
CA GLY A 265 -3.06 -4.49 -20.68
C GLY A 265 -4.12 -5.42 -21.27
N THR A 266 -5.33 -5.35 -20.75
CA THR A 266 -6.56 -5.72 -21.49
C THR A 266 -6.84 -4.82 -22.71
N TRP A 267 -5.90 -3.96 -23.07
CA TRP A 267 -5.99 -3.09 -24.25
C TRP A 267 -5.81 -3.83 -25.57
N VAL A 268 -5.29 -5.07 -25.56
CA VAL A 268 -5.04 -5.87 -26.77
C VAL A 268 -6.30 -6.62 -27.24
N ASN A 269 -7.32 -6.80 -26.39
CA ASN A 269 -8.51 -7.57 -26.73
C ASN A 269 -9.68 -6.76 -27.34
N VAL A 270 -9.51 -5.46 -27.54
CA VAL A 270 -10.57 -4.63 -28.19
C VAL A 270 -10.40 -4.54 -29.72
N MET A 271 -9.29 -5.02 -30.27
CA MET A 271 -9.05 -5.02 -31.73
C MET A 271 -8.98 -6.43 -32.35
N GLY A 272 -9.52 -7.43 -31.70
CA GLY A 272 -9.43 -8.83 -32.15
C GLY A 272 -10.74 -9.61 -32.07
N GLU A 273 -11.89 -9.00 -32.40
CA GLU A 273 -13.12 -9.68 -32.87
C GLU A 273 -13.73 -8.91 -34.03
#